data_1adc37aaa57658c2816a2be2cd3d43d6
#
_entry.id   1adc37aaa57658c2816a2be2cd3d43d6
#
_cell.length_a   1.000
_cell.length_b   1.000
_cell.length_c   1.000
_cell.angle_alpha   90.00
_cell.angle_beta   90.00
_cell.angle_gamma   90.00
#
_symmetry.space_group_name_H-M   'P 1'
#
loop_
_entity.id
_entity.type
_entity.pdbx_description
1 polymer ?
#
loop_
_entity_poly.entity_id
_entity_poly.type
_entity_poly.pdbx_seq_one_letter_code
_entity_poly.pdbx_strand_id
1 'polypeptide(L)'
;MTVLRCFKGSTSTPASLGVTVRIGVFFDGTGNNRINSQIGADCQAMAGVYHNAHIKECGGRHSDPASSYSNDFTNIARLADLYRQQFVATNDGNGLRVTQPIYISGVGTTSGGRDSIPGQGFGRGHTGVVAKVCKCVEKLKSVLHTFGRHNPGCVIAALELDVFGFSRGAASARHFANEVLKQERGALGPVLDGQKLPLAADFNWRNGSVRLKVIGLFDTVAAVGGISDLGSVGDDVNRRVNLFLPPGCAQQVIHLVAADEHRRNFSLNSVAPGWLREIVLPGSHSDIGGGYHPYMVEKVALTRPRRSLVGIQTPYDATPAWQQTHQEMDTLDVQRWIDPRDDTARITVDCVERGRKKGQGLKSVIASVMLERGVFGHLSRVYLRVMHGLACDEGVPFMPIPDLPDLALPPELRGVASKLLARARGEEQPLTAAEMQMLYRRYIHCSAHWNSTLTSSNSLIDGLFVHAPAKEGRSRFPNLGQPGYPY
;
A
#
# COMPACT_ATOMS: atom_id res chain seq x y z
N MET A 1 24.64 -1.85 -81.01
CA MET A 1 24.89 -1.17 -79.72
C MET A 1 23.56 -1.06 -78.98
N THR A 2 23.31 -2.02 -78.08
CA THR A 2 22.06 -2.08 -77.31
C THR A 2 22.33 -1.51 -75.91
N VAL A 3 21.69 -0.42 -75.60
CA VAL A 3 21.86 0.26 -74.28
C VAL A 3 20.99 -0.45 -73.25
N LEU A 4 21.65 -1.13 -72.31
CA LEU A 4 21.01 -1.66 -71.10
C LEU A 4 20.63 -0.50 -70.17
N ARG A 5 19.31 -0.27 -70.01
CA ARG A 5 18.79 0.62 -68.96
C ARG A 5 18.84 -0.14 -67.59
N CYS A 6 19.69 0.30 -66.68
CA CYS A 6 19.62 -0.08 -65.28
C CYS A 6 18.30 0.39 -64.69
N PHE A 7 17.42 -0.53 -64.33
CA PHE A 7 16.32 -0.26 -63.42
C PHE A 7 16.89 0.01 -62.02
N LYS A 8 16.79 1.26 -61.56
CA LYS A 8 16.93 1.58 -60.14
C LYS A 8 15.77 0.90 -59.39
N GLY A 9 16.03 -0.20 -58.73
CA GLY A 9 15.10 -0.78 -57.80
C GLY A 9 14.87 0.24 -56.67
N SER A 10 13.62 0.65 -56.47
CA SER A 10 13.20 1.36 -55.31
C SER A 10 13.39 0.43 -54.12
N THR A 11 14.38 0.68 -53.28
CA THR A 11 14.48 0.04 -51.95
C THR A 11 13.37 0.61 -51.10
N SER A 12 12.18 -0.03 -51.14
CA SER A 12 11.17 0.22 -50.14
C SER A 12 11.78 -0.24 -48.81
N THR A 13 12.02 0.72 -47.92
CA THR A 13 12.37 0.43 -46.53
C THR A 13 11.30 -0.56 -46.01
N PRO A 14 11.66 -1.74 -45.44
CA PRO A 14 10.67 -2.64 -44.96
C PRO A 14 9.80 -1.94 -43.93
N ALA A 15 8.48 -2.06 -44.07
CA ALA A 15 7.52 -1.40 -43.18
C ALA A 15 7.83 -1.90 -41.75
N SER A 16 8.12 -0.95 -40.86
CA SER A 16 8.37 -1.24 -39.45
C SER A 16 7.09 -1.81 -38.81
N LEU A 17 7.21 -2.90 -38.06
CA LEU A 17 6.07 -3.53 -37.39
C LEU A 17 5.69 -2.73 -36.13
N GLY A 18 4.45 -2.24 -36.06
CA GLY A 18 3.91 -1.55 -34.89
C GLY A 18 3.66 -2.48 -33.72
N VAL A 19 4.18 -2.14 -32.55
CA VAL A 19 4.04 -2.93 -31.31
C VAL A 19 3.42 -2.06 -30.24
N THR A 20 2.44 -2.61 -29.50
CA THR A 20 1.94 -2.03 -28.24
C THR A 20 2.85 -2.43 -27.10
N VAL A 21 3.45 -1.46 -26.43
CA VAL A 21 4.21 -1.68 -25.20
C VAL A 21 3.27 -1.45 -24.00
N ARG A 22 2.95 -2.49 -23.26
CA ARG A 22 2.11 -2.41 -22.06
C ARG A 22 2.95 -2.57 -20.80
N ILE A 23 2.90 -1.58 -19.92
CA ILE A 23 3.73 -1.53 -18.71
C ILE A 23 2.85 -1.48 -17.48
N GLY A 24 3.06 -2.45 -16.57
CA GLY A 24 2.50 -2.44 -15.23
C GLY A 24 3.42 -1.66 -14.29
N VAL A 25 2.92 -0.61 -13.67
CA VAL A 25 3.66 0.20 -12.69
C VAL A 25 3.11 -0.05 -11.29
N PHE A 26 3.98 -0.42 -10.35
CA PHE A 26 3.61 -0.89 -9.02
C PHE A 26 4.29 -0.04 -7.95
N PHE A 27 3.55 0.89 -7.32
CA PHE A 27 4.03 1.76 -6.26
C PHE A 27 3.71 1.17 -4.88
N ASP A 28 4.72 0.72 -4.16
CA ASP A 28 4.54 0.06 -2.87
C ASP A 28 4.19 1.04 -1.73
N GLY A 29 3.59 0.49 -0.67
CA GLY A 29 3.18 1.24 0.52
C GLY A 29 4.38 1.76 1.31
N THR A 30 4.15 2.81 2.10
CA THR A 30 5.17 3.41 2.96
C THR A 30 5.83 2.40 3.86
N GLY A 31 7.14 2.46 3.98
CA GLY A 31 7.89 1.53 4.83
C GLY A 31 7.93 0.10 4.27
N ASN A 32 7.45 -0.14 3.04
CA ASN A 32 7.49 -1.47 2.41
C ASN A 32 8.49 -1.50 1.25
N ASN A 33 9.25 -2.57 1.18
CA ASN A 33 10.26 -2.74 0.14
C ASN A 33 10.52 -4.23 -0.10
N ARG A 34 10.11 -4.73 -1.27
CA ARG A 34 10.22 -6.14 -1.64
C ARG A 34 11.61 -6.74 -1.39
N ILE A 35 12.67 -6.00 -1.76
CA ILE A 35 14.04 -6.48 -1.57
C ILE A 35 14.39 -6.57 -0.09
N ASN A 36 14.00 -5.56 0.71
CA ASN A 36 14.28 -5.54 2.13
C ASN A 36 13.47 -6.61 2.87
N SER A 37 12.20 -6.81 2.52
CA SER A 37 11.35 -7.89 3.05
C SER A 37 11.95 -9.28 2.73
N GLN A 38 12.48 -9.48 1.51
CA GLN A 38 13.14 -10.73 1.15
C GLN A 38 14.40 -10.97 2.00
N ILE A 39 15.27 -9.96 2.14
CA ILE A 39 16.45 -10.05 2.99
C ILE A 39 16.07 -10.38 4.44
N GLY A 40 14.98 -9.75 4.95
CA GLY A 40 14.45 -10.04 6.28
C GLY A 40 13.97 -11.49 6.40
N ALA A 41 13.19 -11.98 5.44
CA ALA A 41 12.68 -13.35 5.40
C ALA A 41 13.82 -14.39 5.29
N ASP A 42 14.84 -14.12 4.46
CA ASP A 42 16.00 -15.00 4.33
C ASP A 42 16.79 -15.09 5.65
N CYS A 43 16.94 -13.96 6.34
CA CYS A 43 17.55 -13.94 7.67
C CYS A 43 16.72 -14.73 8.70
N GLN A 44 15.40 -14.63 8.65
CA GLN A 44 14.49 -15.42 9.49
C GLN A 44 14.66 -16.92 9.27
N ALA A 45 14.69 -17.33 8.02
CA ALA A 45 14.88 -18.74 7.66
C ALA A 45 16.22 -19.30 8.15
N MET A 46 17.29 -18.51 8.07
CA MET A 46 18.62 -18.90 8.56
C MET A 46 18.70 -19.02 10.09
N ALA A 47 17.96 -18.16 10.82
CA ALA A 47 17.96 -18.18 12.28
C ALA A 47 16.99 -19.21 12.88
N GLY A 48 16.13 -19.86 12.08
CA GLY A 48 15.12 -20.84 12.54
C GLY A 48 14.03 -20.25 13.44
N VAL A 49 13.83 -18.94 13.40
CA VAL A 49 12.91 -18.20 14.26
C VAL A 49 11.89 -17.43 13.41
N TYR A 50 10.61 -17.50 13.78
CA TYR A 50 9.50 -16.94 12.98
C TYR A 50 8.85 -15.68 13.59
N HIS A 51 9.56 -14.91 14.43
CA HIS A 51 9.02 -13.74 15.13
C HIS A 51 9.96 -12.53 15.09
N ASN A 52 9.42 -11.32 15.28
CA ASN A 52 10.15 -10.04 15.32
C ASN A 52 11.39 -10.00 16.25
N ALA A 53 11.53 -10.96 17.16
CA ALA A 53 12.67 -11.05 18.08
C ALA A 53 14.01 -11.34 17.38
N HIS A 54 14.00 -12.10 16.28
CA HIS A 54 15.23 -12.54 15.59
C HIS A 54 15.84 -11.47 14.66
N ILE A 55 15.11 -10.39 14.33
CA ILE A 55 15.69 -9.25 13.59
C ILE A 55 16.84 -8.63 14.39
N LYS A 56 16.78 -8.66 15.73
CA LYS A 56 17.88 -8.26 16.61
C LYS A 56 19.12 -9.15 16.44
N GLU A 57 18.91 -10.43 16.20
CA GLU A 57 19.98 -11.43 16.02
C GLU A 57 20.64 -11.35 14.64
N CYS A 58 19.91 -10.87 13.61
CA CYS A 58 20.48 -10.62 12.29
C CYS A 58 21.50 -9.47 12.25
N GLY A 59 21.64 -8.69 13.31
CA GLY A 59 22.65 -7.65 13.51
C GLY A 59 22.49 -6.41 12.63
N GLY A 60 23.01 -5.28 13.06
CA GLY A 60 23.18 -4.06 12.27
C GLY A 60 21.90 -3.38 11.79
N ARG A 61 21.74 -3.17 10.48
CA ARG A 61 20.66 -2.40 9.86
C ARG A 61 19.27 -3.05 9.96
N HIS A 62 19.23 -4.35 10.25
CA HIS A 62 18.03 -5.18 10.19
C HIS A 62 17.38 -5.37 11.57
N SER A 63 17.95 -4.78 12.62
CA SER A 63 17.51 -5.01 14.00
C SER A 63 16.33 -4.14 14.46
N ASP A 64 15.83 -3.20 13.63
CA ASP A 64 14.69 -2.36 13.97
C ASP A 64 13.36 -3.04 13.55
N PRO A 65 12.49 -3.39 14.50
CA PRO A 65 11.18 -3.99 14.20
C PRO A 65 10.26 -3.11 13.36
N ALA A 66 10.51 -1.80 13.33
CA ALA A 66 9.74 -0.85 12.52
C ALA A 66 10.33 -0.62 11.13
N SER A 67 11.41 -1.32 10.76
CA SER A 67 12.07 -1.18 9.46
C SER A 67 11.35 -1.96 8.36
N SER A 68 11.61 -1.59 7.10
CA SER A 68 11.10 -2.31 5.93
C SER A 68 11.59 -3.76 5.80
N TYR A 69 12.61 -4.14 6.56
CA TYR A 69 13.11 -5.52 6.64
C TYR A 69 12.22 -6.42 7.50
N SER A 70 11.40 -5.82 8.35
CA SER A 70 10.50 -6.53 9.28
C SER A 70 9.09 -6.73 8.73
N ASN A 71 8.80 -6.26 7.53
CA ASN A 71 7.48 -6.41 6.90
C ASN A 71 7.44 -7.64 5.99
N ASP A 72 6.28 -8.32 5.94
CA ASP A 72 5.99 -9.28 4.87
C ASP A 72 5.74 -8.55 3.54
N PHE A 73 5.64 -9.29 2.44
CA PHE A 73 5.32 -8.75 1.12
C PHE A 73 3.92 -8.13 1.10
N THR A 74 3.82 -6.95 0.48
CA THR A 74 2.54 -6.31 0.18
C THR A 74 1.87 -6.93 -1.04
N ASN A 75 0.60 -6.62 -1.23
CA ASN A 75 -0.12 -6.99 -2.46
C ASN A 75 0.45 -6.31 -3.70
N ILE A 76 1.09 -5.14 -3.55
CA ILE A 76 1.79 -4.46 -4.65
C ILE A 76 3.01 -5.25 -5.10
N ALA A 77 3.83 -5.73 -4.18
CA ALA A 77 4.98 -6.58 -4.50
C ALA A 77 4.54 -7.87 -5.20
N ARG A 78 3.50 -8.54 -4.66
CA ARG A 78 2.93 -9.77 -5.21
C ARG A 78 2.32 -9.58 -6.60
N LEU A 79 1.56 -8.50 -6.83
CA LEU A 79 1.00 -8.18 -8.14
C LEU A 79 2.10 -7.86 -9.16
N ALA A 80 3.18 -7.19 -8.76
CA ALA A 80 4.32 -6.93 -9.64
C ALA A 80 4.98 -8.24 -10.12
N ASP A 81 5.07 -9.24 -9.24
CA ASP A 81 5.63 -10.56 -9.59
C ASP A 81 4.65 -11.39 -10.45
N LEU A 82 3.34 -11.17 -10.32
CA LEU A 82 2.31 -11.82 -11.15
C LEU A 82 2.13 -11.16 -12.51
N TYR A 83 2.62 -9.94 -12.72
CA TYR A 83 2.47 -9.26 -14.01
C TYR A 83 3.37 -9.93 -15.06
N ARG A 84 2.77 -10.31 -16.20
CA ARG A 84 3.49 -11.00 -17.26
C ARG A 84 4.69 -10.19 -17.72
N GLN A 85 5.86 -10.81 -17.72
CA GLN A 85 7.10 -10.21 -18.23
C GLN A 85 7.45 -10.84 -19.57
N GLN A 86 7.46 -10.02 -20.62
CA GLN A 86 7.72 -10.45 -21.98
C GLN A 86 8.46 -9.37 -22.73
N PHE A 87 9.72 -9.64 -23.08
CA PHE A 87 10.62 -8.67 -23.72
C PHE A 87 10.49 -8.65 -25.25
N VAL A 88 10.17 -9.80 -25.84
CA VAL A 88 10.04 -9.96 -27.30
C VAL A 88 8.57 -9.81 -27.67
N ALA A 89 8.29 -9.05 -28.73
CA ALA A 89 6.92 -8.85 -29.20
C ALA A 89 6.31 -10.16 -29.70
N THR A 90 5.14 -10.48 -29.17
CA THR A 90 4.33 -11.63 -29.61
C THR A 90 2.93 -11.17 -29.96
N ASN A 91 2.29 -11.89 -30.88
CA ASN A 91 0.90 -11.63 -31.24
C ASN A 91 -0.04 -12.28 -30.20
N ASP A 92 -0.88 -11.45 -29.56
CA ASP A 92 -1.87 -11.89 -28.57
C ASP A 92 -3.30 -12.00 -29.14
N GLY A 93 -3.46 -11.94 -30.46
CA GLY A 93 -4.74 -11.90 -31.16
C GLY A 93 -5.24 -10.46 -31.42
N ASN A 94 -4.72 -9.45 -30.71
CA ASN A 94 -5.04 -8.03 -30.89
C ASN A 94 -3.87 -7.24 -31.49
N GLY A 95 -2.82 -7.92 -31.94
CA GLY A 95 -1.62 -7.32 -32.49
C GLY A 95 -0.34 -7.71 -31.75
N LEU A 96 0.78 -7.12 -32.18
CA LEU A 96 2.06 -7.36 -31.52
C LEU A 96 2.13 -6.60 -30.18
N ARG A 97 2.52 -7.30 -29.13
CA ARG A 97 2.60 -6.73 -27.77
C ARG A 97 3.86 -7.16 -27.02
N VAL A 98 4.37 -6.23 -26.20
CA VAL A 98 5.41 -6.44 -25.18
C VAL A 98 4.79 -6.07 -23.83
N THR A 99 5.06 -6.84 -22.78
CA THR A 99 4.57 -6.54 -21.42
C THR A 99 5.73 -6.54 -20.43
N GLN A 100 5.78 -5.50 -19.55
CA GLN A 100 6.85 -5.35 -18.56
C GLN A 100 6.33 -4.80 -17.23
N PRO A 101 6.70 -5.38 -16.07
CA PRO A 101 6.45 -4.78 -14.77
C PRO A 101 7.55 -3.79 -14.36
N ILE A 102 7.14 -2.70 -13.70
CA ILE A 102 8.03 -1.76 -13.03
C ILE A 102 7.61 -1.66 -11.56
N TYR A 103 8.39 -2.24 -10.66
CA TYR A 103 8.19 -2.12 -9.23
C TYR A 103 8.95 -0.91 -8.67
N ILE A 104 8.27 -0.10 -7.82
CA ILE A 104 8.82 1.05 -7.11
C ILE A 104 8.63 0.82 -5.60
N SER A 105 9.72 0.74 -4.88
CA SER A 105 9.72 0.56 -3.42
C SER A 105 9.00 1.71 -2.71
N GLY A 106 8.40 1.42 -1.57
CA GLY A 106 7.56 2.35 -0.82
C GLY A 106 8.26 3.63 -0.38
N VAL A 107 7.45 4.65 -0.13
CA VAL A 107 7.89 5.94 0.40
C VAL A 107 8.68 5.73 1.69
N GLY A 108 9.81 6.42 1.85
CA GLY A 108 10.69 6.31 3.01
C GLY A 108 11.67 5.13 2.98
N THR A 109 11.66 4.28 1.95
CA THR A 109 12.55 3.12 1.87
C THR A 109 13.62 3.22 0.78
N THR A 110 14.76 2.57 1.03
CA THR A 110 15.85 2.38 0.05
C THR A 110 16.20 0.89 0.00
N SER A 111 16.18 0.29 -1.20
CA SER A 111 16.51 -1.13 -1.37
C SER A 111 17.95 -1.42 -0.94
N GLY A 112 18.14 -2.36 -0.02
CA GLY A 112 19.43 -2.70 0.58
C GLY A 112 20.03 -1.60 1.47
N GLY A 113 19.27 -0.52 1.78
CA GLY A 113 19.72 0.63 2.55
C GLY A 113 18.88 0.89 3.81
N ARG A 114 19.24 1.95 4.54
CA ARG A 114 18.44 2.40 5.70
C ARG A 114 17.19 3.11 5.25
N ASP A 115 16.10 2.92 6.00
CA ASP A 115 14.87 3.66 5.83
C ASP A 115 15.04 5.11 6.29
N SER A 116 14.30 6.01 5.65
CA SER A 116 14.30 7.44 5.96
C SER A 116 13.12 7.79 6.84
N ILE A 117 13.35 8.10 8.12
CA ILE A 117 12.31 8.55 9.06
C ILE A 117 11.53 9.77 8.54
N PRO A 118 12.18 10.85 8.02
CA PRO A 118 11.46 11.97 7.42
C PRO A 118 10.65 11.55 6.18
N GLY A 119 11.16 10.62 5.37
CA GLY A 119 10.43 10.07 4.22
C GLY A 119 9.20 9.30 4.64
N GLN A 120 9.30 8.45 5.65
CA GLN A 120 8.18 7.67 6.21
C GLN A 120 7.13 8.58 6.88
N GLY A 121 7.57 9.54 7.70
CA GLY A 121 6.69 10.44 8.44
C GLY A 121 5.98 11.45 7.54
N PHE A 122 6.71 12.15 6.69
CA PHE A 122 6.20 13.31 5.94
C PHE A 122 5.99 13.06 4.44
N GLY A 123 6.41 11.91 3.89
CA GLY A 123 6.27 11.59 2.46
C GLY A 123 7.03 12.53 1.51
N ARG A 124 8.00 13.29 2.04
CA ARG A 124 8.78 14.32 1.32
C ARG A 124 10.26 13.94 1.19
N GLY A 125 11.03 14.77 0.46
CA GLY A 125 12.45 14.55 0.22
C GLY A 125 12.72 13.52 -0.88
N HIS A 126 13.96 13.03 -0.94
CA HIS A 126 14.45 12.10 -1.99
C HIS A 126 13.82 10.69 -1.94
N THR A 127 13.01 10.37 -0.93
CA THR A 127 12.24 9.13 -0.83
C THR A 127 10.73 9.37 -0.78
N GLY A 128 10.28 10.61 -0.99
CA GLY A 128 8.86 11.02 -0.97
C GLY A 128 8.08 10.62 -2.23
N VAL A 129 6.78 10.94 -2.26
CA VAL A 129 5.84 10.62 -3.36
C VAL A 129 6.38 11.07 -4.72
N VAL A 130 6.74 12.36 -4.87
CA VAL A 130 7.26 12.92 -6.13
C VAL A 130 8.55 12.22 -6.56
N ALA A 131 9.47 11.96 -5.63
CA ALA A 131 10.73 11.27 -5.93
C ALA A 131 10.50 9.82 -6.40
N LYS A 132 9.48 9.13 -5.87
CA LYS A 132 9.11 7.78 -6.35
C LYS A 132 8.54 7.82 -7.76
N VAL A 133 7.78 8.86 -8.11
CA VAL A 133 7.31 9.08 -9.48
C VAL A 133 8.48 9.38 -10.43
N CYS A 134 9.43 10.23 -10.06
CA CYS A 134 10.64 10.46 -10.86
C CYS A 134 11.43 9.15 -11.09
N LYS A 135 11.60 8.32 -10.04
CA LYS A 135 12.26 7.01 -10.16
C LYS A 135 11.49 6.06 -11.09
N CYS A 136 10.16 6.14 -11.10
CA CYS A 136 9.32 5.39 -12.04
C CYS A 136 9.60 5.80 -13.48
N VAL A 137 9.61 7.11 -13.76
CA VAL A 137 9.90 7.67 -15.09
C VAL A 137 11.27 7.23 -15.61
N GLU A 138 12.31 7.24 -14.76
CA GLU A 138 13.64 6.75 -15.14
C GLU A 138 13.65 5.25 -15.47
N LYS A 139 12.94 4.44 -14.70
CA LYS A 139 12.81 3.00 -15.03
C LYS A 139 12.02 2.78 -16.32
N LEU A 140 10.94 3.53 -16.53
CA LEU A 140 10.15 3.47 -17.76
C LEU A 140 11.00 3.84 -18.97
N LYS A 141 11.79 4.91 -18.89
CA LYS A 141 12.79 5.28 -19.90
C LYS A 141 13.72 4.11 -20.21
N SER A 142 14.24 3.42 -19.20
CA SER A 142 15.12 2.26 -19.39
C SER A 142 14.42 1.10 -20.11
N VAL A 143 13.15 0.82 -19.78
CA VAL A 143 12.34 -0.21 -20.46
C VAL A 143 12.15 0.13 -21.93
N LEU A 144 11.78 1.37 -22.25
CA LEU A 144 11.57 1.82 -23.64
C LEU A 144 12.86 1.78 -24.48
N HIS A 145 13.99 2.16 -23.92
CA HIS A 145 15.30 2.00 -24.58
C HIS A 145 15.67 0.55 -24.82
N THR A 146 15.31 -0.33 -23.90
CA THR A 146 15.61 -1.77 -24.02
C THR A 146 14.73 -2.43 -25.10
N PHE A 147 13.52 -1.91 -25.35
CA PHE A 147 12.59 -2.42 -26.35
C PHE A 147 13.22 -2.59 -27.73
N GLY A 148 13.88 -1.56 -28.24
CA GLY A 148 14.48 -1.59 -29.58
C GLY A 148 15.57 -2.64 -29.75
N ARG A 149 16.30 -2.96 -28.66
CA ARG A 149 17.34 -3.99 -28.67
C ARG A 149 16.77 -5.42 -28.76
N HIS A 150 15.61 -5.65 -28.16
CA HIS A 150 14.94 -6.95 -28.16
C HIS A 150 14.01 -7.15 -29.36
N ASN A 151 13.63 -6.06 -30.04
CA ASN A 151 12.66 -6.09 -31.13
C ASN A 151 13.19 -5.31 -32.37
N PRO A 152 14.26 -5.83 -33.02
CA PRO A 152 14.81 -5.17 -34.21
C PRO A 152 13.76 -5.13 -35.33
N GLY A 153 13.64 -3.99 -36.02
CA GLY A 153 12.65 -3.75 -37.07
C GLY A 153 11.24 -3.44 -36.58
N CYS A 154 11.01 -3.38 -35.24
CA CYS A 154 9.75 -2.97 -34.67
C CYS A 154 9.79 -1.51 -34.18
N VAL A 155 8.62 -0.87 -34.18
CA VAL A 155 8.40 0.47 -33.61
C VAL A 155 7.30 0.42 -32.57
N ILE A 156 7.37 1.31 -31.58
CA ILE A 156 6.34 1.47 -30.55
C ILE A 156 5.18 2.24 -31.18
N ALA A 157 4.07 1.56 -31.43
CA ALA A 157 2.85 2.17 -31.96
C ALA A 157 1.95 2.74 -30.84
N ALA A 158 1.97 2.10 -29.66
CA ALA A 158 1.23 2.56 -28.50
C ALA A 158 1.95 2.19 -27.18
N LEU A 159 1.76 3.03 -26.17
CA LEU A 159 2.19 2.81 -24.78
C LEU A 159 0.94 2.71 -23.90
N GLU A 160 0.67 1.53 -23.36
CA GLU A 160 -0.42 1.27 -22.42
C GLU A 160 0.14 1.13 -21.00
N LEU A 161 -0.50 1.75 -20.03
CA LEU A 161 -0.06 1.78 -18.64
C LEU A 161 -1.14 1.23 -17.73
N ASP A 162 -0.78 0.19 -16.95
CA ASP A 162 -1.53 -0.28 -15.79
C ASP A 162 -0.82 0.22 -14.54
N VAL A 163 -1.51 0.89 -13.63
CA VAL A 163 -0.87 1.59 -12.50
C VAL A 163 -1.48 1.10 -11.18
N PHE A 164 -0.64 0.55 -10.31
CA PHE A 164 -1.09 0.02 -9.02
C PHE A 164 -0.36 0.71 -7.87
N GLY A 165 -1.06 0.86 -6.73
CA GLY A 165 -0.45 1.45 -5.56
C GLY A 165 -1.15 1.12 -4.26
N PHE A 166 -0.38 1.16 -3.15
CA PHE A 166 -0.89 0.97 -1.79
C PHE A 166 -0.52 2.16 -0.90
N SER A 167 -1.45 2.66 -0.09
CA SER A 167 -1.19 3.74 0.88
C SER A 167 -0.65 5.00 0.19
N ARG A 168 0.52 5.54 0.61
CA ARG A 168 1.22 6.61 -0.11
C ARG A 168 1.78 6.16 -1.46
N GLY A 169 1.94 4.87 -1.68
CA GLY A 169 2.15 4.33 -3.02
C GLY A 169 0.92 4.50 -3.92
N ALA A 170 -0.31 4.39 -3.37
CA ALA A 170 -1.53 4.72 -4.10
C ALA A 170 -1.60 6.23 -4.43
N ALA A 171 -1.15 7.10 -3.52
CA ALA A 171 -0.99 8.53 -3.82
C ALA A 171 0.07 8.76 -4.93
N SER A 172 1.18 8.00 -4.93
CA SER A 172 2.20 8.04 -6.00
C SER A 172 1.64 7.55 -7.33
N ALA A 173 0.81 6.51 -7.33
CA ALA A 173 0.13 5.99 -8.51
C ALA A 173 -0.80 7.04 -9.13
N ARG A 174 -1.60 7.72 -8.30
CA ARG A 174 -2.48 8.81 -8.72
C ARG A 174 -1.69 10.01 -9.25
N HIS A 175 -0.61 10.40 -8.57
CA HIS A 175 0.26 11.48 -9.03
C HIS A 175 0.95 11.12 -10.35
N PHE A 176 1.44 9.90 -10.52
CA PHE A 176 2.00 9.42 -11.79
C PHE A 176 0.97 9.44 -12.92
N ALA A 177 -0.26 9.00 -12.67
CA ALA A 177 -1.35 9.11 -13.65
C ALA A 177 -1.58 10.56 -14.08
N ASN A 178 -1.51 11.51 -13.15
CA ASN A 178 -1.61 12.93 -13.45
C ASN A 178 -0.44 13.45 -14.30
N GLU A 179 0.78 12.97 -14.06
CA GLU A 179 1.93 13.29 -14.91
C GLU A 179 1.76 12.74 -16.34
N VAL A 180 1.11 11.59 -16.52
CA VAL A 180 0.74 11.07 -17.85
C VAL A 180 -0.31 11.97 -18.51
N LEU A 181 -1.33 12.42 -17.77
CA LEU A 181 -2.41 13.28 -18.29
C LEU A 181 -1.92 14.69 -18.71
N LYS A 182 -0.81 15.17 -18.19
CA LYS A 182 -0.17 16.42 -18.64
C LYS A 182 0.47 16.31 -20.02
N GLN A 183 0.54 15.11 -20.59
CA GLN A 183 1.09 14.84 -21.93
C GLN A 183 2.54 15.33 -22.05
N GLU A 184 2.86 16.13 -23.08
CA GLU A 184 4.21 16.67 -23.35
C GLU A 184 4.74 17.50 -22.17
N ARG A 185 3.86 18.11 -21.37
CA ARG A 185 4.23 18.94 -20.21
C ARG A 185 4.48 18.13 -18.94
N GLY A 186 4.10 16.86 -18.93
CA GLY A 186 4.29 15.96 -17.78
C GLY A 186 5.67 15.31 -17.77
N ALA A 187 5.92 14.53 -16.72
CA ALA A 187 7.22 13.89 -16.51
C ALA A 187 7.62 12.89 -17.61
N LEU A 188 6.65 12.36 -18.39
CA LEU A 188 6.90 11.47 -19.52
C LEU A 188 7.20 12.20 -20.82
N GLY A 189 6.81 13.46 -20.98
CA GLY A 189 7.06 14.24 -22.20
C GLY A 189 8.53 14.20 -22.63
N PRO A 190 9.48 14.63 -21.79
CA PRO A 190 10.91 14.61 -22.13
C PRO A 190 11.46 13.22 -22.46
N VAL A 191 10.84 12.14 -21.94
CA VAL A 191 11.25 10.77 -22.25
C VAL A 191 10.82 10.36 -23.63
N LEU A 192 9.60 10.72 -24.05
CA LEU A 192 9.04 10.34 -25.34
C LEU A 192 9.51 11.27 -26.47
N ASP A 193 9.62 12.57 -26.22
CA ASP A 193 9.96 13.58 -27.25
C ASP A 193 11.46 13.80 -27.43
N GLY A 194 12.24 13.66 -26.33
CA GLY A 194 13.67 14.00 -26.30
C GLY A 194 14.62 12.83 -26.56
N GLN A 195 14.14 11.60 -26.70
CA GLN A 195 14.96 10.40 -26.80
C GLN A 195 14.86 9.76 -28.19
N LYS A 196 15.94 9.15 -28.69
CA LYS A 196 15.92 8.32 -29.90
C LYS A 196 15.26 6.97 -29.63
N LEU A 197 13.95 7.01 -29.33
CA LEU A 197 13.13 5.81 -29.17
C LEU A 197 12.59 5.37 -30.54
N PRO A 198 12.41 4.09 -30.80
CA PRO A 198 11.82 3.60 -32.03
C PRO A 198 10.29 3.77 -31.99
N LEU A 199 9.81 5.01 -32.01
CA LEU A 199 8.39 5.35 -32.06
C LEU A 199 7.86 5.26 -33.48
N ALA A 200 6.60 4.87 -33.65
CA ALA A 200 5.92 4.94 -34.93
C ALA A 200 5.80 6.39 -35.41
N ALA A 201 5.79 6.61 -36.72
CA ALA A 201 5.77 7.96 -37.27
C ALA A 201 4.54 8.78 -36.88
N ASP A 202 3.42 8.14 -36.61
CA ASP A 202 2.15 8.69 -36.15
C ASP A 202 1.98 8.67 -34.64
N PHE A 203 3.00 8.23 -33.88
CA PHE A 203 2.95 8.19 -32.41
C PHE A 203 2.87 9.62 -31.86
N ASN A 204 1.77 9.93 -31.19
CA ASN A 204 1.61 11.20 -30.49
C ASN A 204 0.58 11.12 -29.37
N TRP A 205 0.60 12.10 -28.47
CA TRP A 205 -0.32 12.17 -27.33
C TRP A 205 -1.78 12.36 -27.74
N ARG A 206 -2.04 13.12 -28.80
CA ARG A 206 -3.40 13.52 -29.21
C ARG A 206 -4.19 12.40 -29.85
N ASN A 207 -3.52 11.48 -30.55
CA ASN A 207 -4.18 10.33 -31.14
C ASN A 207 -4.35 9.16 -30.15
N GLY A 208 -3.97 9.37 -28.87
CA GLY A 208 -4.10 8.37 -27.82
C GLY A 208 -3.07 7.24 -27.92
N SER A 209 -1.86 7.51 -28.49
CA SER A 209 -0.77 6.52 -28.46
C SER A 209 -0.28 6.23 -27.03
N VAL A 210 -0.53 7.12 -26.06
CA VAL A 210 -0.29 6.87 -24.63
C VAL A 210 -1.61 6.78 -23.90
N ARG A 211 -1.85 5.67 -23.16
CA ARG A 211 -3.14 5.39 -22.52
C ARG A 211 -2.94 4.83 -21.10
N LEU A 212 -3.69 5.35 -20.14
CA LEU A 212 -3.90 4.69 -18.86
C LEU A 212 -5.00 3.64 -19.02
N LYS A 213 -4.70 2.38 -18.76
CA LYS A 213 -5.66 1.28 -18.87
C LYS A 213 -6.36 1.04 -17.55
N VAL A 214 -5.66 0.54 -16.55
CA VAL A 214 -6.20 0.26 -15.23
C VAL A 214 -5.42 0.99 -14.17
N ILE A 215 -6.14 1.62 -13.21
CA ILE A 215 -5.56 2.17 -11.99
C ILE A 215 -6.14 1.37 -10.82
N GLY A 216 -5.30 0.54 -10.17
CA GLY A 216 -5.66 -0.30 -9.03
C GLY A 216 -5.08 0.24 -7.73
N LEU A 217 -5.92 0.63 -6.80
CA LEU A 217 -5.53 1.31 -5.56
C LEU A 217 -5.93 0.48 -4.35
N PHE A 218 -5.01 0.33 -3.40
CA PHE A 218 -5.27 -0.20 -2.08
C PHE A 218 -5.21 0.94 -1.06
N ASP A 219 -6.34 1.29 -0.51
CA ASP A 219 -6.53 2.19 0.64
C ASP A 219 -5.67 3.46 0.59
N THR A 220 -5.95 4.36 -0.34
CA THR A 220 -5.16 5.56 -0.62
C THR A 220 -5.08 6.48 0.60
N VAL A 221 -3.86 6.71 1.09
CA VAL A 221 -3.54 7.67 2.16
C VAL A 221 -2.48 8.63 1.63
N ALA A 222 -2.82 9.89 1.51
CA ALA A 222 -1.91 10.90 0.97
C ALA A 222 -1.21 11.74 2.04
N ALA A 223 -1.50 11.54 3.34
CA ALA A 223 -0.98 12.36 4.43
C ALA A 223 0.51 12.69 4.28
N VAL A 224 0.78 13.84 3.64
CA VAL A 224 2.10 14.41 3.36
C VAL A 224 2.22 15.68 4.22
N GLY A 225 2.11 15.51 5.56
CA GLY A 225 2.21 16.63 6.52
C GLY A 225 3.61 17.24 6.55
N GLY A 226 3.72 18.56 6.60
CA GLY A 226 4.93 19.27 7.00
C GLY A 226 4.90 19.59 8.48
N ILE A 227 6.05 19.89 9.07
CA ILE A 227 6.15 20.40 10.47
C ILE A 227 5.33 21.69 10.65
N SER A 228 5.10 22.45 9.57
CA SER A 228 4.22 23.63 9.55
C SER A 228 2.73 23.29 9.65
N ASP A 229 2.35 22.02 9.41
CA ASP A 229 0.97 21.54 9.39
C ASP A 229 0.63 20.75 10.67
N LEU A 230 1.29 21.04 11.79
CA LEU A 230 1.10 20.40 13.11
C LEU A 230 -0.36 20.40 13.63
N GLY A 231 -1.29 21.00 12.90
CA GLY A 231 -2.72 21.01 13.19
C GLY A 231 -3.60 20.33 12.14
N SER A 232 -3.08 19.99 10.96
CA SER A 232 -3.89 19.51 9.82
C SER A 232 -3.18 18.39 9.05
N VAL A 233 -2.90 17.27 9.71
CA VAL A 233 -2.43 16.03 9.03
C VAL A 233 -3.55 15.42 8.20
N GLY A 234 -4.71 16.04 8.16
CA GLY A 234 -5.92 15.60 7.52
C GLY A 234 -6.39 16.49 6.37
N ASP A 235 -5.59 17.45 5.87
CA ASP A 235 -6.00 18.21 4.71
C ASP A 235 -5.57 17.52 3.40
N ASP A 236 -6.32 17.75 2.33
CA ASP A 236 -6.06 17.22 0.99
C ASP A 236 -5.07 18.08 0.18
N VAL A 237 -4.58 19.19 0.75
CA VAL A 237 -3.67 20.14 0.12
C VAL A 237 -2.23 19.64 0.20
N ASN A 238 -1.94 18.56 -0.50
CA ASN A 238 -0.59 18.04 -0.67
C ASN A 238 0.17 18.88 -1.69
N ARG A 239 0.86 19.92 -1.26
CA ARG A 239 1.66 20.76 -2.15
C ARG A 239 2.53 19.91 -3.08
N ARG A 240 2.29 20.02 -4.42
CA ARG A 240 2.97 19.32 -5.52
C ARG A 240 2.59 17.83 -5.71
N VAL A 241 1.58 17.30 -5.02
CA VAL A 241 1.08 15.95 -5.27
C VAL A 241 -0.36 16.04 -5.77
N ASN A 242 -0.61 15.65 -6.99
CA ASN A 242 -1.94 15.65 -7.59
C ASN A 242 -2.59 14.28 -7.38
N LEU A 243 -3.73 14.26 -6.74
CA LEU A 243 -4.48 13.03 -6.44
C LEU A 243 -5.76 12.88 -7.25
N PHE A 244 -6.26 13.96 -7.80
CA PHE A 244 -7.50 13.94 -8.57
C PHE A 244 -7.37 13.01 -9.79
N LEU A 245 -8.34 12.14 -9.95
CA LEU A 245 -8.48 11.28 -11.13
C LEU A 245 -9.77 11.70 -11.85
N PRO A 246 -9.68 12.51 -12.91
CA PRO A 246 -10.84 12.92 -13.66
C PRO A 246 -11.57 11.73 -14.27
N PRO A 247 -12.91 11.75 -14.38
CA PRO A 247 -13.65 10.74 -15.09
C PRO A 247 -13.11 10.55 -16.52
N GLY A 248 -12.93 9.29 -16.93
CA GLY A 248 -12.39 8.97 -18.26
C GLY A 248 -10.87 9.09 -18.41
N CYS A 249 -10.12 9.41 -17.35
CA CYS A 249 -8.65 9.47 -17.42
C CYS A 249 -7.97 8.10 -17.63
N ALA A 250 -8.66 7.04 -17.29
CA ALA A 250 -8.26 5.66 -17.51
C ALA A 250 -9.46 4.84 -18.00
N GLN A 251 -9.23 3.64 -18.51
CA GLN A 251 -10.33 2.73 -18.85
C GLN A 251 -11.10 2.33 -17.59
N GLN A 252 -10.37 2.03 -16.49
CA GLN A 252 -10.98 1.70 -15.21
C GLN A 252 -10.12 2.16 -14.04
N VAL A 253 -10.78 2.59 -12.95
CA VAL A 253 -10.17 2.81 -11.63
C VAL A 253 -10.86 1.89 -10.63
N ILE A 254 -10.06 1.12 -9.88
CA ILE A 254 -10.48 0.18 -8.85
C ILE A 254 -9.83 0.62 -7.54
N HIS A 255 -10.61 0.88 -6.50
CA HIS A 255 -10.11 1.30 -5.20
C HIS A 255 -10.64 0.39 -4.09
N LEU A 256 -9.79 -0.45 -3.52
CA LEU A 256 -10.11 -1.27 -2.36
C LEU A 256 -9.83 -0.46 -1.09
N VAL A 257 -10.84 -0.30 -0.23
CA VAL A 257 -10.82 0.59 0.93
C VAL A 257 -11.04 -0.20 2.22
N ALA A 258 -10.25 0.11 3.25
CA ALA A 258 -10.33 -0.49 4.58
C ALA A 258 -11.56 0.01 5.36
N ALA A 259 -12.43 -0.92 5.79
CA ALA A 259 -13.58 -0.62 6.64
C ALA A 259 -13.18 -0.37 8.11
N ASP A 260 -12.14 -1.07 8.56
CA ASP A 260 -11.72 -1.09 9.97
C ASP A 260 -10.43 -0.29 10.23
N GLU A 261 -10.13 0.69 9.36
CA GLU A 261 -9.06 1.65 9.63
C GLU A 261 -9.60 2.81 10.48
N HIS A 262 -9.10 2.92 11.70
CA HIS A 262 -9.57 3.89 12.69
C HIS A 262 -8.50 4.88 13.15
N ARG A 263 -7.30 4.86 12.57
CA ARG A 263 -6.22 5.79 12.92
C ARG A 263 -6.51 7.20 12.42
N ARG A 264 -6.28 8.19 13.29
CA ARG A 264 -6.45 9.61 12.99
C ARG A 264 -5.64 10.07 11.77
N ASN A 265 -4.41 9.60 11.62
CA ASN A 265 -3.47 10.03 10.60
C ASN A 265 -3.56 9.21 9.30
N PHE A 266 -4.59 8.35 9.16
CA PHE A 266 -4.83 7.52 7.98
C PHE A 266 -6.11 7.92 7.26
N SER A 267 -6.29 9.23 7.02
CA SER A 267 -7.43 9.74 6.25
C SER A 267 -7.46 9.11 4.86
N LEU A 268 -8.66 8.74 4.42
CA LEU A 268 -8.88 8.17 3.10
C LEU A 268 -8.97 9.24 2.03
N ASN A 269 -8.17 9.15 0.98
CA ASN A 269 -8.37 9.91 -0.24
C ASN A 269 -9.21 9.06 -1.21
N SER A 270 -10.51 9.30 -1.24
CA SER A 270 -11.51 8.62 -2.07
C SER A 270 -11.26 8.83 -3.57
N VAL A 271 -11.79 7.94 -4.41
CA VAL A 271 -11.92 8.15 -5.86
C VAL A 271 -13.36 8.57 -6.24
N ALA A 272 -14.25 8.61 -5.28
CA ALA A 272 -15.61 9.12 -5.44
C ALA A 272 -15.66 10.64 -5.10
N PRO A 273 -16.52 11.46 -5.78
CA PRO A 273 -17.25 11.09 -6.97
C PRO A 273 -16.35 10.95 -8.20
N GLY A 274 -16.85 10.32 -9.24
CA GLY A 274 -16.17 10.20 -10.53
C GLY A 274 -15.86 8.76 -10.92
N TRP A 275 -15.57 7.91 -9.93
CA TRP A 275 -15.31 6.48 -10.14
C TRP A 275 -16.17 5.62 -9.23
N LEU A 276 -16.88 4.64 -9.81
CA LEU A 276 -17.87 3.84 -9.10
C LEU A 276 -17.30 2.62 -8.36
N ARG A 277 -16.12 2.13 -8.78
CA ARG A 277 -15.48 0.95 -8.15
C ARG A 277 -14.61 1.33 -6.95
N GLU A 278 -15.17 2.08 -6.00
CA GLU A 278 -14.61 2.22 -4.65
C GLU A 278 -15.31 1.21 -3.74
N ILE A 279 -14.57 0.18 -3.34
CA ILE A 279 -15.11 -1.02 -2.70
C ILE A 279 -14.60 -1.06 -1.26
N VAL A 280 -15.51 -0.88 -0.30
CA VAL A 280 -15.21 -0.95 1.13
C VAL A 280 -15.23 -2.41 1.58
N LEU A 281 -14.14 -2.86 2.19
CA LEU A 281 -13.89 -4.25 2.54
C LEU A 281 -13.49 -4.38 4.02
N PRO A 282 -13.87 -5.48 4.72
CA PRO A 282 -13.47 -5.72 6.10
C PRO A 282 -11.95 -5.73 6.26
N GLY A 283 -11.44 -5.13 7.31
CA GLY A 283 -10.02 -5.10 7.62
C GLY A 283 -9.44 -3.70 7.78
N SER A 284 -8.28 -3.62 8.41
CA SER A 284 -7.48 -2.41 8.55
C SER A 284 -6.63 -2.13 7.29
N HIS A 285 -5.95 -1.02 7.27
CA HIS A 285 -5.10 -0.56 6.16
C HIS A 285 -4.16 -1.64 5.59
N SER A 286 -3.39 -2.30 6.47
CA SER A 286 -2.44 -3.32 6.02
C SER A 286 -3.08 -4.71 5.87
N ASP A 287 -4.30 -4.95 6.38
CA ASP A 287 -5.09 -6.11 5.98
C ASP A 287 -5.48 -6.01 4.50
N ILE A 288 -5.78 -4.78 4.01
CA ILE A 288 -6.11 -4.54 2.61
C ILE A 288 -4.87 -4.56 1.73
N GLY A 289 -3.81 -3.86 2.12
CA GLY A 289 -2.62 -3.66 1.28
C GLY A 289 -1.51 -4.69 1.45
N GLY A 290 -1.52 -5.46 2.52
CA GLY A 290 -0.45 -6.39 2.89
C GLY A 290 0.65 -5.75 3.74
N GLY A 291 1.62 -6.57 4.15
CA GLY A 291 2.75 -6.16 4.98
C GLY A 291 2.75 -6.78 6.37
N TYR A 292 1.62 -7.30 6.87
CA TYR A 292 1.59 -8.09 8.10
C TYR A 292 2.15 -9.50 7.88
N HIS A 293 2.88 -10.00 8.88
CA HIS A 293 3.34 -11.38 8.88
C HIS A 293 2.18 -12.39 8.86
N PRO A 294 2.40 -13.63 8.38
CA PRO A 294 1.37 -14.67 8.38
C PRO A 294 0.73 -14.92 9.74
N TYR A 295 1.50 -14.73 10.82
CA TYR A 295 1.02 -14.76 12.20
C TYR A 295 1.81 -13.78 13.06
N MET A 296 1.14 -13.08 13.96
CA MET A 296 1.76 -12.23 14.97
C MET A 296 0.94 -12.18 16.25
N VAL A 297 1.60 -11.93 17.37
CA VAL A 297 0.93 -11.62 18.63
C VAL A 297 0.72 -10.11 18.71
N GLU A 298 -0.53 -9.71 18.74
CA GLU A 298 -0.95 -8.32 18.89
C GLU A 298 -1.12 -8.00 20.38
N LYS A 299 -0.41 -6.98 20.86
CA LYS A 299 -0.55 -6.46 22.24
C LYS A 299 -0.78 -4.96 22.20
N VAL A 300 -2.04 -4.55 22.40
CA VAL A 300 -2.47 -3.17 22.15
C VAL A 300 -3.35 -2.61 23.27
N ALA A 301 -3.14 -1.32 23.58
CA ALA A 301 -3.99 -0.58 24.53
C ALA A 301 -5.25 -0.11 23.79
N LEU A 302 -6.39 -0.69 24.11
CA LEU A 302 -7.70 -0.37 23.52
C LEU A 302 -8.26 0.95 24.01
N THR A 303 -7.98 1.30 25.29
CA THR A 303 -8.47 2.54 25.91
C THR A 303 -7.34 3.54 26.15
N ARG A 304 -7.71 4.84 26.18
CA ARG A 304 -6.76 5.88 26.52
C ARG A 304 -6.26 5.69 27.94
N PRO A 305 -4.92 5.64 28.17
CA PRO A 305 -4.38 5.44 29.51
C PRO A 305 -4.82 6.51 30.50
N ARG A 306 -5.30 6.06 31.66
CA ARG A 306 -5.69 6.90 32.81
C ARG A 306 -4.56 6.95 33.81
N ARG A 307 -4.38 8.09 34.46
CA ARG A 307 -3.30 8.29 35.44
C ARG A 307 -3.85 8.71 36.78
N SER A 308 -3.33 8.09 37.86
CA SER A 308 -3.53 8.56 39.23
C SER A 308 -2.21 8.67 39.98
N LEU A 309 -2.17 9.60 40.95
CA LEU A 309 -1.08 9.79 41.90
C LEU A 309 -1.60 9.29 43.24
N VAL A 310 -0.97 8.27 43.80
CA VAL A 310 -1.43 7.59 45.03
C VAL A 310 -0.28 7.33 45.98
N GLY A 311 -0.58 6.97 47.22
CA GLY A 311 0.42 6.53 48.19
C GLY A 311 1.19 5.33 47.69
N ILE A 312 2.48 5.21 48.00
CA ILE A 312 3.38 4.16 47.48
C ILE A 312 2.88 2.74 47.83
N GLN A 313 2.15 2.60 48.93
CA GLN A 313 1.60 1.32 49.41
C GLN A 313 0.23 1.01 48.79
N THR A 314 -0.40 1.93 48.06
CA THR A 314 -1.73 1.70 47.48
C THR A 314 -1.66 0.54 46.45
N PRO A 315 -2.44 -0.53 46.60
CA PRO A 315 -2.54 -1.59 45.59
C PRO A 315 -3.02 -1.04 44.25
N TYR A 316 -2.67 -1.66 43.12
CA TYR A 316 -3.04 -1.16 41.78
C TYR A 316 -4.55 -1.14 41.57
N ASP A 317 -5.25 -2.16 41.97
CA ASP A 317 -6.71 -2.32 41.89
C ASP A 317 -7.51 -1.33 42.76
N ALA A 318 -6.88 -0.80 43.83
CA ALA A 318 -7.44 0.25 44.67
C ALA A 318 -7.18 1.67 44.09
N THR A 319 -6.48 1.81 42.96
CA THR A 319 -6.21 3.13 42.39
C THR A 319 -7.40 3.63 41.55
N PRO A 320 -7.69 4.97 41.57
CA PRO A 320 -8.74 5.54 40.72
C PRO A 320 -8.51 5.26 39.23
N ALA A 321 -7.24 5.23 38.78
CA ALA A 321 -6.91 4.90 37.40
C ALA A 321 -7.40 3.49 37.02
N TRP A 322 -7.13 2.49 37.85
CA TRP A 322 -7.57 1.10 37.62
C TRP A 322 -9.09 0.97 37.64
N GLN A 323 -9.75 1.52 38.66
CA GLN A 323 -11.20 1.42 38.85
C GLN A 323 -11.96 2.02 37.66
N GLN A 324 -11.58 3.23 37.22
CA GLN A 324 -12.18 3.86 36.04
C GLN A 324 -11.90 3.09 34.75
N THR A 325 -10.70 2.53 34.60
CA THR A 325 -10.33 1.73 33.44
C THR A 325 -11.09 0.40 33.41
N HIS A 326 -11.31 -0.20 34.58
CA HIS A 326 -12.10 -1.44 34.72
C HIS A 326 -13.58 -1.19 34.31
N GLN A 327 -14.17 -0.09 34.78
CA GLN A 327 -15.52 0.31 34.36
C GLN A 327 -15.61 0.55 32.84
N GLU A 328 -14.57 1.14 32.24
CA GLU A 328 -14.50 1.34 30.77
C GLU A 328 -14.40 -0.01 30.04
N MET A 329 -13.64 -0.99 30.57
CA MET A 329 -13.55 -2.34 30.01
C MET A 329 -14.91 -3.02 29.94
N ASP A 330 -15.79 -2.84 30.92
CA ASP A 330 -17.14 -3.42 30.93
C ASP A 330 -18.05 -2.89 29.81
N THR A 331 -17.69 -1.75 29.21
CA THR A 331 -18.41 -1.15 28.08
C THR A 331 -17.93 -1.65 26.73
N LEU A 332 -16.79 -2.35 26.66
CA LEU A 332 -16.20 -2.85 25.42
C LEU A 332 -16.88 -4.14 24.96
N ASP A 333 -17.09 -4.26 23.65
CA ASP A 333 -17.48 -5.54 23.03
C ASP A 333 -16.28 -6.49 22.96
N VAL A 334 -15.95 -7.10 24.11
CA VAL A 334 -14.83 -8.04 24.28
C VAL A 334 -14.96 -9.24 23.36
N GLN A 335 -16.20 -9.73 23.15
CA GLN A 335 -16.47 -10.94 22.35
C GLN A 335 -16.10 -10.76 20.86
N ARG A 336 -16.05 -9.52 20.40
CA ARG A 336 -15.62 -9.19 19.03
C ARG A 336 -14.17 -9.60 18.78
N TRP A 337 -13.29 -9.50 19.78
CA TRP A 337 -11.84 -9.64 19.62
C TRP A 337 -11.28 -10.98 20.03
N ILE A 338 -11.95 -11.69 20.92
CA ILE A 338 -11.44 -12.93 21.52
C ILE A 338 -11.99 -14.13 20.76
N ASP A 339 -11.11 -14.98 20.20
CA ASP A 339 -11.46 -16.32 19.72
C ASP A 339 -11.51 -17.26 20.95
N PRO A 340 -12.66 -17.88 21.26
CA PRO A 340 -12.76 -18.82 22.38
C PRO A 340 -11.85 -20.05 22.29
N ARG A 341 -11.26 -20.29 21.11
CA ARG A 341 -10.30 -21.38 20.88
C ARG A 341 -8.85 -20.98 21.12
N ASP A 342 -8.58 -19.68 21.31
CA ASP A 342 -7.27 -19.13 21.63
C ASP A 342 -7.19 -18.90 23.14
N ASP A 343 -6.60 -19.84 23.87
CA ASP A 343 -6.40 -19.78 25.33
C ASP A 343 -5.37 -18.72 25.75
N THR A 344 -4.63 -18.17 24.79
CA THR A 344 -3.66 -17.08 25.02
C THR A 344 -4.29 -15.70 24.86
N ALA A 345 -5.45 -15.61 24.19
CA ALA A 345 -6.14 -14.35 23.95
C ALA A 345 -6.82 -13.82 25.22
N ARG A 346 -6.54 -12.57 25.55
CA ARG A 346 -7.10 -11.95 26.76
C ARG A 346 -7.27 -10.44 26.60
N ILE A 347 -8.24 -9.92 27.35
CA ILE A 347 -8.40 -8.49 27.59
C ILE A 347 -8.31 -8.26 29.09
N THR A 348 -7.39 -7.40 29.52
CA THR A 348 -7.08 -7.15 30.94
C THR A 348 -6.90 -5.65 31.19
N VAL A 349 -7.09 -5.25 32.44
CA VAL A 349 -6.66 -3.93 32.90
C VAL A 349 -5.21 -4.02 33.35
N ASP A 350 -4.28 -3.50 32.54
CA ASP A 350 -2.87 -3.47 32.87
C ASP A 350 -2.51 -2.15 33.54
N CYS A 351 -1.66 -2.23 34.58
CA CYS A 351 -1.13 -1.09 35.29
C CYS A 351 0.38 -1.01 35.18
N VAL A 352 0.88 0.21 34.95
CA VAL A 352 2.31 0.51 34.95
C VAL A 352 2.60 1.61 35.97
N GLU A 353 3.56 1.34 36.86
CA GLU A 353 4.07 2.38 37.75
C GLU A 353 5.07 3.28 37.02
N ARG A 354 4.83 4.58 37.06
CA ARG A 354 5.70 5.57 36.46
C ARG A 354 6.12 6.63 37.49
N GLY A 355 7.40 6.62 37.85
CA GLY A 355 8.02 7.62 38.68
C GLY A 355 7.54 7.58 40.14
N ARG A 356 8.51 7.47 41.05
CA ARG A 356 8.33 7.69 42.48
C ARG A 356 8.81 9.11 42.77
N LYS A 357 7.97 9.93 43.38
CA LYS A 357 8.45 11.22 43.95
C LYS A 357 9.20 10.87 45.23
N LYS A 358 10.55 10.83 45.14
CA LYS A 358 11.42 10.60 46.28
C LYS A 358 11.11 11.68 47.35
N GLY A 359 10.85 11.27 48.61
CA GLY A 359 10.53 12.17 49.73
C GLY A 359 9.05 12.49 49.94
N GLN A 360 8.12 12.12 49.02
CA GLN A 360 6.68 12.36 49.16
C GLN A 360 5.85 11.11 49.44
N GLY A 361 6.44 9.91 49.41
CA GLY A 361 5.71 8.65 49.63
C GLY A 361 4.64 8.36 48.57
N LEU A 362 4.75 8.98 47.37
CA LEU A 362 3.78 8.87 46.27
C LEU A 362 4.34 8.14 45.05
N LYS A 363 3.46 7.38 44.39
CA LYS A 363 3.70 6.75 43.08
C LYS A 363 2.66 7.18 42.04
N SER A 364 3.07 7.26 40.79
CA SER A 364 2.17 7.48 39.66
C SER A 364 1.82 6.13 39.03
N VAL A 365 0.53 5.81 38.96
CA VAL A 365 0.01 4.59 38.32
C VAL A 365 -0.74 4.99 37.07
N ILE A 366 -0.44 4.30 35.96
CA ILE A 366 -1.13 4.43 34.67
C ILE A 366 -1.83 3.12 34.40
N ALA A 367 -3.12 3.14 34.10
CA ALA A 367 -3.94 1.99 33.75
C ALA A 367 -4.52 2.11 32.35
N SER A 368 -4.59 0.99 31.62
CA SER A 368 -5.24 0.90 30.31
C SER A 368 -5.83 -0.49 30.10
N VAL A 369 -6.89 -0.62 29.32
CA VAL A 369 -7.39 -1.92 28.86
C VAL A 369 -6.48 -2.42 27.75
N MET A 370 -5.88 -3.59 27.97
CA MET A 370 -4.95 -4.24 27.04
C MET A 370 -5.62 -5.43 26.37
N LEU A 371 -5.52 -5.51 25.05
CA LEU A 371 -5.82 -6.71 24.26
C LEU A 371 -4.50 -7.41 23.95
N GLU A 372 -4.42 -8.70 24.21
CA GLU A 372 -3.35 -9.59 23.77
C GLU A 372 -3.97 -10.81 23.08
N ARG A 373 -3.58 -11.09 21.81
CA ARG A 373 -4.13 -12.18 21.00
C ARG A 373 -3.24 -12.53 19.82
N GLY A 374 -3.39 -13.75 19.29
CA GLY A 374 -2.83 -14.15 18.01
C GLY A 374 -3.67 -13.63 16.84
N VAL A 375 -3.03 -13.01 15.81
CA VAL A 375 -3.70 -12.53 14.61
C VAL A 375 -2.96 -13.01 13.36
N PHE A 376 -3.70 -13.39 12.31
CA PHE A 376 -3.15 -13.91 11.07
C PHE A 376 -3.23 -12.87 9.95
N GLY A 377 -2.11 -12.61 9.25
CA GLY A 377 -2.01 -11.66 8.14
C GLY A 377 -2.58 -12.15 6.80
N HIS A 378 -3.29 -13.29 6.79
CA HIS A 378 -3.77 -13.93 5.56
C HIS A 378 -4.92 -13.18 4.86
N LEU A 379 -5.55 -12.20 5.53
CA LEU A 379 -6.64 -11.43 4.94
C LEU A 379 -6.15 -10.62 3.72
N SER A 380 -4.92 -10.14 3.74
CA SER A 380 -4.30 -9.47 2.59
C SER A 380 -4.28 -10.35 1.33
N ARG A 381 -4.15 -11.67 1.48
CA ARG A 381 -4.16 -12.63 0.35
C ARG A 381 -5.54 -12.78 -0.28
N VAL A 382 -6.61 -12.55 0.48
CA VAL A 382 -7.97 -12.42 -0.06
C VAL A 382 -8.05 -11.20 -0.97
N TYR A 383 -7.54 -10.06 -0.53
CA TYR A 383 -7.58 -8.80 -1.30
C TYR A 383 -6.63 -8.78 -2.49
N LEU A 384 -5.52 -9.53 -2.42
CA LEU A 384 -4.72 -9.84 -3.60
C LEU A 384 -5.59 -10.47 -4.70
N ARG A 385 -6.42 -11.46 -4.33
CA ARG A 385 -7.30 -12.17 -5.29
C ARG A 385 -8.42 -11.27 -5.83
N VAL A 386 -8.97 -10.43 -4.98
CA VAL A 386 -10.00 -9.45 -5.38
C VAL A 386 -9.43 -8.48 -6.41
N MET A 387 -8.29 -7.82 -6.14
CA MET A 387 -7.68 -6.89 -7.08
C MET A 387 -7.20 -7.60 -8.34
N HIS A 388 -6.55 -8.76 -8.21
CA HIS A 388 -6.10 -9.57 -9.34
C HIS A 388 -7.27 -9.94 -10.26
N GLY A 389 -8.38 -10.46 -9.69
CA GLY A 389 -9.56 -10.85 -10.46
C GLY A 389 -10.19 -9.67 -11.19
N LEU A 390 -10.43 -8.55 -10.50
CA LEU A 390 -11.00 -7.34 -11.10
C LEU A 390 -10.10 -6.76 -12.20
N ALA A 391 -8.78 -6.78 -12.00
CA ALA A 391 -7.84 -6.27 -12.99
C ALA A 391 -7.72 -7.21 -14.21
N CYS A 392 -7.81 -8.53 -14.01
CA CYS A 392 -7.89 -9.49 -15.11
C CYS A 392 -9.17 -9.32 -15.93
N ASP A 393 -10.31 -9.03 -15.30
CA ASP A 393 -11.58 -8.72 -15.98
C ASP A 393 -11.44 -7.49 -16.91
N GLU A 394 -10.55 -6.54 -16.58
CA GLU A 394 -10.19 -5.37 -17.40
C GLU A 394 -9.00 -5.62 -18.34
N GLY A 395 -8.58 -6.87 -18.49
CA GLY A 395 -7.53 -7.30 -19.40
C GLY A 395 -6.10 -6.99 -18.98
N VAL A 396 -5.84 -6.74 -17.70
CA VAL A 396 -4.47 -6.65 -17.18
C VAL A 396 -3.77 -7.99 -17.33
N PRO A 397 -2.55 -8.06 -17.90
CA PRO A 397 -1.90 -9.33 -18.25
C PRO A 397 -1.24 -9.99 -17.03
N PHE A 398 -2.02 -10.21 -15.96
CA PHE A 398 -1.56 -10.99 -14.83
C PHE A 398 -1.52 -12.49 -15.17
N MET A 399 -0.50 -13.16 -14.66
CA MET A 399 -0.45 -14.61 -14.62
C MET A 399 -1.38 -15.13 -13.51
N PRO A 400 -1.90 -16.35 -13.63
CA PRO A 400 -2.65 -16.97 -12.54
C PRO A 400 -1.86 -16.95 -11.22
N ILE A 401 -2.54 -16.76 -10.10
CA ILE A 401 -1.90 -16.83 -8.79
C ILE A 401 -1.44 -18.28 -8.55
N PRO A 402 -0.14 -18.53 -8.38
CA PRO A 402 0.38 -19.88 -8.22
C PRO A 402 -0.03 -20.47 -6.86
N ASP A 403 -0.13 -21.80 -6.81
CA ASP A 403 -0.37 -22.53 -5.56
C ASP A 403 0.94 -22.66 -4.75
N LEU A 404 1.29 -21.57 -4.06
CA LEU A 404 2.46 -21.49 -3.21
C LEU A 404 2.03 -21.26 -1.76
N PRO A 405 2.77 -21.80 -0.76
CA PRO A 405 2.40 -21.68 0.67
C PRO A 405 2.20 -20.24 1.15
N ASP A 406 3.05 -19.31 0.69
CA ASP A 406 2.99 -17.88 1.03
C ASP A 406 1.82 -17.13 0.35
N LEU A 407 1.18 -17.72 -0.66
CA LEU A 407 -0.02 -17.21 -1.33
C LEU A 407 -1.28 -18.02 -0.99
N ALA A 408 -1.16 -19.15 -0.32
CA ALA A 408 -2.28 -20.00 0.04
C ALA A 408 -3.27 -19.31 0.99
N LEU A 409 -4.55 -19.64 0.85
CA LEU A 409 -5.59 -19.21 1.77
C LEU A 409 -5.90 -20.32 2.77
N PRO A 410 -6.00 -20.01 4.07
CA PRO A 410 -6.64 -20.90 5.04
C PRO A 410 -8.01 -21.36 4.54
N PRO A 411 -8.43 -22.60 4.84
CA PRO A 411 -9.69 -23.15 4.33
C PRO A 411 -10.91 -22.25 4.58
N GLU A 412 -10.99 -21.65 5.77
CA GLU A 412 -12.08 -20.76 6.19
C GLU A 412 -12.11 -19.42 5.41
N LEU A 413 -11.00 -18.98 4.83
CA LEU A 413 -10.97 -17.76 4.02
C LEU A 413 -11.33 -17.99 2.55
N ARG A 414 -11.37 -19.24 2.06
CA ARG A 414 -11.66 -19.52 0.64
C ARG A 414 -13.06 -19.07 0.25
N GLY A 415 -14.07 -19.39 1.08
CA GLY A 415 -15.44 -18.93 0.88
C GLY A 415 -15.58 -17.41 0.98
N VAL A 416 -14.92 -16.80 1.96
CA VAL A 416 -14.87 -15.33 2.13
C VAL A 416 -14.27 -14.67 0.88
N ALA A 417 -13.16 -15.18 0.35
CA ALA A 417 -12.53 -14.65 -0.85
C ALA A 417 -13.46 -14.68 -2.07
N SER A 418 -14.16 -15.79 -2.28
CA SER A 418 -15.12 -15.93 -3.37
C SER A 418 -16.27 -14.93 -3.26
N LYS A 419 -16.86 -14.78 -2.06
CA LYS A 419 -17.95 -13.83 -1.79
C LYS A 419 -17.51 -12.37 -1.98
N LEU A 420 -16.31 -12.01 -1.48
CA LEU A 420 -15.81 -10.64 -1.59
C LEU A 420 -15.46 -10.29 -3.05
N LEU A 421 -14.94 -11.24 -3.84
CA LEU A 421 -14.71 -11.02 -5.27
C LEU A 421 -16.04 -10.88 -6.03
N ALA A 422 -17.03 -11.73 -5.76
CA ALA A 422 -18.36 -11.65 -6.35
C ALA A 422 -19.02 -10.28 -6.03
N ARG A 423 -18.99 -9.87 -4.76
CA ARG A 423 -19.46 -8.55 -4.34
C ARG A 423 -18.73 -7.39 -5.05
N ALA A 424 -17.42 -7.52 -5.24
CA ALA A 424 -16.62 -6.52 -5.95
C ALA A 424 -16.95 -6.44 -7.44
N ARG A 425 -17.55 -7.50 -8.01
CA ARG A 425 -18.13 -7.55 -9.36
C ARG A 425 -19.59 -7.03 -9.43
N GLY A 426 -20.17 -6.68 -8.29
CA GLY A 426 -21.54 -6.19 -8.21
C GLY A 426 -22.60 -7.26 -7.91
N GLU A 427 -22.19 -8.47 -7.52
CA GLU A 427 -23.12 -9.53 -7.11
C GLU A 427 -23.49 -9.40 -5.64
N GLU A 428 -24.76 -9.71 -5.29
CA GLU A 428 -25.21 -9.70 -3.88
C GLU A 428 -24.77 -10.99 -3.17
N GLN A 429 -23.58 -10.98 -2.62
CA GLN A 429 -23.05 -12.07 -1.78
C GLN A 429 -22.50 -11.52 -0.45
N PRO A 430 -23.39 -11.24 0.53
CA PRO A 430 -22.94 -10.73 1.83
C PRO A 430 -22.21 -11.80 2.63
N LEU A 431 -21.26 -11.36 3.44
CA LEU A 431 -20.67 -12.21 4.48
C LEU A 431 -21.71 -12.46 5.58
N THR A 432 -21.75 -13.67 6.09
CA THR A 432 -22.57 -14.01 7.26
C THR A 432 -22.01 -13.38 8.54
N ALA A 433 -22.84 -13.25 9.58
CA ALA A 433 -22.40 -12.78 10.90
C ALA A 433 -21.26 -13.66 11.48
N ALA A 434 -21.30 -14.97 11.25
CA ALA A 434 -20.28 -15.89 11.69
C ALA A 434 -18.93 -15.67 10.94
N GLU A 435 -18.98 -15.44 9.64
CA GLU A 435 -17.78 -15.10 8.84
C GLU A 435 -17.19 -13.75 9.31
N MET A 436 -18.00 -12.73 9.53
CA MET A 436 -17.52 -11.46 10.06
C MET A 436 -16.91 -11.59 11.44
N GLN A 437 -17.54 -12.36 12.34
CA GLN A 437 -17.00 -12.61 13.67
C GLN A 437 -15.66 -13.37 13.61
N MET A 438 -15.53 -14.36 12.74
CA MET A 438 -14.28 -15.08 12.48
C MET A 438 -13.19 -14.13 11.98
N LEU A 439 -13.53 -13.21 11.05
CA LEU A 439 -12.58 -12.20 10.56
C LEU A 439 -12.10 -11.30 11.69
N TYR A 440 -12.97 -10.76 12.52
CA TYR A 440 -12.59 -9.90 13.65
C TYR A 440 -11.70 -10.62 14.67
N ARG A 441 -12.02 -11.86 14.97
CA ARG A 441 -11.29 -12.63 15.99
C ARG A 441 -9.91 -13.08 15.56
N ARG A 442 -9.71 -13.32 14.26
CA ARG A 442 -8.50 -14.01 13.78
C ARG A 442 -7.70 -13.27 12.73
N TYR A 443 -8.29 -12.34 11.98
CA TYR A 443 -7.67 -11.80 10.76
C TYR A 443 -7.64 -10.28 10.68
N ILE A 444 -8.58 -9.56 11.31
CA ILE A 444 -8.59 -8.10 11.29
C ILE A 444 -7.70 -7.57 12.41
N HIS A 445 -6.64 -6.84 12.05
CA HIS A 445 -5.71 -6.24 12.99
C HIS A 445 -6.27 -4.96 13.61
N CYS A 446 -5.97 -4.74 14.89
CA CYS A 446 -6.28 -3.51 15.60
C CYS A 446 -5.24 -2.43 15.28
N SER A 447 -5.42 -1.70 14.18
CA SER A 447 -4.47 -0.69 13.71
C SER A 447 -4.43 0.56 14.61
N ALA A 448 -5.55 0.91 15.25
CA ALA A 448 -5.69 2.08 16.11
C ALA A 448 -5.63 1.68 17.60
N HIS A 449 -4.64 2.21 18.33
CA HIS A 449 -4.41 1.86 19.73
C HIS A 449 -3.64 2.98 20.47
N TRP A 450 -3.47 2.86 21.79
CA TRP A 450 -2.84 3.87 22.64
C TRP A 450 -1.46 3.47 23.20
N ASN A 451 -0.75 2.52 22.58
CA ASN A 451 0.51 1.98 23.12
C ASN A 451 1.58 3.06 23.40
N SER A 452 1.72 4.08 22.57
CA SER A 452 2.75 5.12 22.73
C SER A 452 2.55 5.98 23.98
N THR A 453 1.30 6.15 24.39
CA THR A 453 1.01 6.94 25.60
C THR A 453 1.40 6.19 26.89
N LEU A 454 1.56 4.86 26.82
CA LEU A 454 2.09 4.04 27.92
C LEU A 454 3.61 4.19 28.06
N THR A 455 4.32 4.48 26.97
CA THR A 455 5.79 4.46 26.93
C THR A 455 6.42 5.84 26.99
N SER A 456 5.74 6.91 26.57
CA SER A 456 6.33 8.25 26.50
C SER A 456 6.08 9.09 27.74
N SER A 457 7.17 9.61 28.31
CA SER A 457 7.13 10.76 29.19
C SER A 457 7.15 12.03 28.33
N ASN A 458 6.03 12.75 28.22
CA ASN A 458 5.92 14.15 27.77
C ASN A 458 6.75 14.56 26.52
N SER A 459 6.81 13.79 25.47
CA SER A 459 7.46 14.26 24.25
C SER A 459 6.43 14.83 23.27
N LEU A 460 6.80 15.90 22.57
CA LEU A 460 6.10 16.45 21.39
C LEU A 460 5.76 15.40 20.33
N ILE A 461 6.35 14.20 20.43
CA ILE A 461 6.14 13.04 19.59
C ILE A 461 4.74 12.44 19.77
N ASP A 462 4.06 12.67 20.90
CA ASP A 462 2.68 12.18 21.10
C ASP A 462 1.68 12.78 20.09
N GLY A 463 1.97 13.99 19.57
CA GLY A 463 1.22 14.60 18.46
C GLY A 463 1.42 13.90 17.10
N LEU A 464 2.51 13.15 16.96
CA LEU A 464 2.88 12.37 15.76
C LEU A 464 2.56 10.88 15.91
N PHE A 465 1.83 10.51 16.95
CA PHE A 465 1.51 9.12 17.21
C PHE A 465 0.71 8.49 16.08
N VAL A 466 1.38 7.64 15.33
CA VAL A 466 0.87 7.04 14.07
C VAL A 466 -0.39 6.21 14.31
N HIS A 467 -0.53 5.55 15.47
CA HIS A 467 -1.63 4.65 15.79
C HIS A 467 -2.77 5.29 16.59
N ALA A 468 -2.71 6.60 16.87
CA ALA A 468 -3.75 7.27 17.64
C ALA A 468 -5.14 7.12 17.00
N PRO A 469 -6.15 6.63 17.74
CA PRO A 469 -7.51 6.53 17.24
C PRO A 469 -8.10 7.90 16.88
N ALA A 470 -8.90 7.92 15.80
CA ALA A 470 -9.71 9.07 15.44
C ALA A 470 -10.91 9.18 16.40
N LYS A 471 -11.29 10.40 16.79
CA LYS A 471 -12.41 10.62 17.72
C LYS A 471 -13.78 10.42 17.07
N GLU A 472 -13.91 10.81 15.81
CA GLU A 472 -15.19 10.85 15.05
C GLU A 472 -15.17 9.89 13.85
N GLY A 473 -14.36 8.84 13.91
CA GLY A 473 -14.16 7.93 12.77
C GLY A 473 -13.12 8.44 11.78
N ARG A 474 -12.88 7.67 10.74
CA ARG A 474 -11.89 7.94 9.71
C ARG A 474 -12.31 9.11 8.81
N SER A 475 -11.49 10.15 8.72
CA SER A 475 -11.71 11.25 7.77
C SER A 475 -11.61 10.74 6.32
N ARG A 476 -12.50 11.26 5.44
CA ARG A 476 -12.54 10.93 4.01
C ARG A 476 -12.49 12.20 3.18
N PHE A 477 -11.58 12.26 2.21
CA PHE A 477 -11.44 13.36 1.26
C PHE A 477 -11.97 12.91 -0.10
N PRO A 478 -12.95 13.62 -0.68
CA PRO A 478 -13.54 13.26 -1.96
C PRO A 478 -12.57 13.53 -3.13
N ASN A 479 -12.81 12.88 -4.26
CA ASN A 479 -12.05 13.06 -5.50
C ASN A 479 -12.53 14.31 -6.24
N LEU A 480 -12.08 15.47 -5.80
CA LEU A 480 -12.45 16.76 -6.38
C LEU A 480 -11.28 17.38 -7.13
N GLY A 481 -11.55 17.88 -8.35
CA GLY A 481 -10.59 18.64 -9.12
C GLY A 481 -10.40 20.04 -8.55
N GLN A 482 -9.18 20.52 -8.52
CA GLN A 482 -8.88 21.90 -8.20
C GLN A 482 -8.98 22.78 -9.44
N PRO A 483 -9.29 24.09 -9.30
CA PRO A 483 -9.32 25.01 -10.44
C PRO A 483 -7.99 25.00 -11.21
N GLY A 484 -8.07 24.89 -12.56
CA GLY A 484 -6.89 24.85 -13.42
C GLY A 484 -6.26 23.49 -13.66
N TYR A 485 -6.87 22.40 -13.18
CA TYR A 485 -6.42 21.01 -13.38
C TYR A 485 -6.78 20.48 -14.79
N PRO A 486 -5.91 19.67 -15.46
CA PRO A 486 -4.51 19.33 -15.14
C PRO A 486 -3.55 20.47 -15.52
N TYR A 487 -2.52 20.73 -14.68
CA TYR A 487 -1.55 21.83 -14.88
C TYR A 487 -0.27 21.38 -15.54
#